data_d645377f99b3a5f31acbe692891fe48d
#
_entry.id   d645377f99b3a5f31acbe692891fe48d
#
_cell.length_a   1.000
_cell.length_b   1.000
_cell.length_c   1.000
_cell.angle_alpha   90.00
_cell.angle_beta   90.00
_cell.angle_gamma   90.00
#
_symmetry.space_group_name_H-M   'P 1'
#
loop_
_entity.id
_entity.type
_entity.pdbx_description
1 polymer ?
#
loop_
_entity_poly.entity_id
_entity_poly.type
_entity_poly.pdbx_seq_one_letter_code
_entity_poly.pdbx_strand_id
1 'polypeptide(L)'
;MDKPYVVGMDIGGTNSVFGIVDARGNILSVDSIKTQAYKEIDDYVNAVAEKLLPMIEEVGGKDKIKGMGIGAPNGNFYTGNIEFAKT
;
A
#
# COMPACT_ATOMS: atom_id res chain seq x y z
N MET A 1 0.81 10.04 18.18
CA MET A 1 0.71 9.79 18.13
C MET A 1 0.29 9.60 17.43
N ASP A 2 0.61 9.82 16.97
CA ASP A 2 -0.26 9.46 16.52
C ASP A 2 -0.38 9.10 15.11
N LYS A 3 0.01 7.90 14.79
CA LYS A 3 -0.03 7.35 13.46
C LYS A 3 -0.92 6.12 13.51
N PRO A 4 -2.24 6.32 13.46
CA PRO A 4 -3.17 5.22 13.69
C PRO A 4 -3.37 4.30 12.49
N TYR A 5 -2.79 4.62 11.34
CA TYR A 5 -3.10 3.89 10.13
C TYR A 5 -1.89 3.18 9.54
N VAL A 6 -2.16 2.11 8.83
CA VAL A 6 -1.14 1.34 8.12
C VAL A 6 -1.63 1.12 6.71
N VAL A 7 -0.71 1.19 5.75
CA VAL A 7 -1.05 0.84 4.38
C VAL A 7 -0.74 -0.65 4.21
N GLY A 8 -1.70 -1.38 3.70
CA GLY A 8 -1.49 -2.78 3.37
C GLY A 8 -1.52 -2.97 1.87
N MET A 9 -0.66 -3.81 1.35
CA MET A 9 -0.62 -4.08 -0.08
C MET A 9 -0.39 -5.55 -0.30
N ASP A 10 -1.17 -6.14 -1.22
CA ASP A 10 -1.04 -7.54 -1.57
C ASP A 10 -0.78 -7.60 -3.06
N ILE A 11 0.41 -8.04 -3.44
CA ILE A 11 0.80 -8.07 -4.84
C ILE A 11 0.57 -9.47 -5.37
N GLY A 12 -0.44 -9.61 -6.19
CA GLY A 12 -0.72 -10.88 -6.84
C GLY A 12 -0.22 -10.88 -8.28
N GLY A 13 -0.26 -12.01 -8.91
CA GLY A 13 0.19 -12.14 -10.29
C GLY A 13 -0.70 -11.39 -11.26
N THR A 14 -1.99 -11.29 -10.96
CA THR A 14 -2.94 -10.64 -11.84
C THR A 14 -3.33 -9.26 -11.34
N ASN A 15 -3.61 -9.15 -10.05
CA ASN A 15 -4.05 -7.90 -9.46
C ASN A 15 -3.24 -7.58 -8.25
N SER A 16 -3.04 -6.29 -8.01
CA SER A 16 -2.42 -5.81 -6.78
C SER A 16 -3.47 -5.01 -6.03
N VAL A 17 -3.69 -5.34 -4.78
CA VAL A 17 -4.72 -4.71 -3.95
C VAL A 17 -4.01 -3.95 -2.85
N PHE A 18 -4.47 -2.76 -2.55
CA PHE A 18 -3.88 -1.96 -1.49
C PHE A 18 -4.96 -1.18 -0.76
N GLY A 19 -4.69 -0.85 0.47
CA GLY A 19 -5.68 -0.16 1.25
C GLY A 19 -5.10 0.41 2.53
N ILE A 20 -5.94 1.10 3.26
CA ILE A 20 -5.57 1.71 4.51
C ILE A 20 -6.37 1.05 5.61
N VAL A 21 -5.66 0.65 6.66
CA VAL A 21 -6.23 -0.11 7.76
C VAL A 21 -5.94 0.65 9.05
N ASP A 22 -6.88 0.65 9.96
CA ASP A 22 -6.68 1.33 11.24
C ASP A 22 -6.07 0.37 12.27
N ALA A 23 -5.86 0.87 13.47
CA ALA A 23 -5.21 0.09 14.52
C ALA A 23 -6.01 -1.14 14.94
N ARG A 24 -7.29 -1.16 14.64
CA ARG A 24 -8.15 -2.29 15.00
C ARG A 24 -8.28 -3.29 13.88
N GLY A 25 -7.65 -3.04 12.75
CA GLY A 25 -7.75 -3.93 11.62
C GLY A 25 -8.90 -3.62 10.68
N ASN A 26 -9.59 -2.51 10.88
CA ASN A 26 -10.67 -2.13 9.97
C ASN A 26 -10.11 -1.53 8.71
N ILE A 27 -10.64 -1.93 7.57
CA ILE A 27 -10.21 -1.41 6.29
C ILE A 27 -11.01 -0.14 6.01
N LEU A 28 -10.30 0.97 5.92
CA LEU A 28 -10.93 2.26 5.71
C LEU A 28 -11.10 2.57 4.23
N SER A 29 -10.17 2.15 3.40
CA SER A 29 -10.32 2.28 1.96
C SER A 29 -9.48 1.22 1.30
N VAL A 30 -9.85 0.83 0.10
CA VAL A 30 -9.15 -0.21 -0.65
C VAL A 30 -9.32 0.07 -2.14
N ASP A 31 -8.31 -0.24 -2.90
CA ASP A 31 -8.35 -0.12 -4.35
C ASP A 31 -7.40 -1.17 -4.93
N SER A 32 -7.38 -1.27 -6.23
CA SER A 32 -6.53 -2.26 -6.87
C SER A 32 -6.13 -1.81 -8.27
N ILE A 33 -5.08 -2.42 -8.77
CA ILE A 33 -4.68 -2.23 -10.16
C ILE A 33 -4.30 -3.59 -10.71
N LYS A 34 -4.22 -3.69 -12.03
CA LYS A 34 -3.82 -4.94 -12.64
C LYS A 34 -2.31 -4.98 -12.69
N THR A 35 -1.73 -5.93 -12.03
CA THR A 35 -0.28 -6.08 -11.95
C THR A 35 0.35 -6.20 -13.32
N GLN A 36 -0.27 -6.99 -14.18
CA GLN A 36 0.32 -7.29 -15.48
C GLN A 36 0.17 -6.19 -16.52
N ALA A 37 -0.53 -5.12 -16.18
CA ALA A 37 -0.69 -4.02 -17.12
C ALA A 37 0.58 -3.19 -17.26
N TYR A 38 1.53 -3.37 -16.38
CA TYR A 38 2.71 -2.51 -16.34
C TYR A 38 3.96 -3.35 -16.57
N LYS A 39 4.72 -3.01 -17.60
CA LYS A 39 5.94 -3.74 -17.90
C LYS A 39 7.12 -3.22 -17.11
N GLU A 40 7.10 -1.93 -16.83
CA GLU A 40 8.19 -1.31 -16.08
C GLU A 40 7.80 -1.12 -14.64
N ILE A 41 8.73 -1.37 -13.75
CA ILE A 41 8.44 -1.22 -12.33
C ILE A 41 8.10 0.23 -11.98
N ASP A 42 8.72 1.19 -12.67
CA ASP A 42 8.44 2.59 -12.39
C ASP A 42 7.00 2.94 -12.74
N ASP A 43 6.49 2.40 -13.84
CA ASP A 43 5.10 2.65 -14.22
C ASP A 43 4.14 2.01 -13.24
N TYR A 44 4.48 0.83 -12.77
CA TYR A 44 3.68 0.13 -11.78
C TYR A 44 3.63 0.92 -10.47
N VAL A 45 4.78 1.37 -9.99
CA VAL A 45 4.84 2.13 -8.74
C VAL A 45 4.07 3.44 -8.88
N ASN A 46 4.20 4.11 -10.02
CA ASN A 46 3.48 5.35 -10.23
C ASN A 46 1.98 5.14 -10.27
N ALA A 47 1.52 4.04 -10.85
CA ALA A 47 0.10 3.74 -10.89
C ALA A 47 -0.45 3.48 -9.49
N VAL A 48 0.30 2.77 -8.67
CA VAL A 48 -0.11 2.53 -7.28
C VAL A 48 -0.16 3.86 -6.54
N ALA A 49 0.86 4.70 -6.73
CA ALA A 49 0.91 5.98 -6.03
C ALA A 49 -0.25 6.88 -6.42
N GLU A 50 -0.62 6.89 -7.69
CA GLU A 50 -1.71 7.74 -8.14
C GLU A 50 -3.03 7.40 -7.44
N LYS A 51 -3.23 6.14 -7.11
CA LYS A 51 -4.44 5.74 -6.42
C LYS A 51 -4.29 5.81 -4.92
N LEU A 52 -3.13 5.48 -4.41
CA LEU A 52 -2.91 5.38 -2.99
C LEU A 52 -2.77 6.74 -2.31
N LEU A 53 -2.10 7.70 -2.95
CA LEU A 53 -1.88 8.99 -2.33
C LEU A 53 -3.17 9.72 -1.98
N PRO A 54 -4.20 9.75 -2.84
CA PRO A 54 -5.46 10.37 -2.44
C PRO A 54 -6.11 9.66 -1.26
N MET A 55 -5.95 8.33 -1.18
CA MET A 55 -6.50 7.56 -0.07
C MET A 55 -5.81 7.96 1.23
N ILE A 56 -4.51 8.16 1.18
CA ILE A 56 -3.75 8.59 2.35
C ILE A 56 -4.19 10.00 2.77
N GLU A 57 -4.41 10.88 1.80
CA GLU A 57 -4.83 12.24 2.12
C GLU A 57 -6.19 12.25 2.81
N GLU A 58 -7.07 11.34 2.42
CA GLU A 58 -8.39 11.29 3.01
C GLU A 58 -8.36 10.95 4.50
N VAL A 59 -7.35 10.24 4.96
CA VAL A 59 -7.28 9.88 6.37
C VAL A 59 -6.37 10.82 7.16
N GLY A 60 -5.92 11.89 6.55
CA GLY A 60 -5.14 12.89 7.27
C GLY A 60 -3.73 13.08 6.77
N GLY A 61 -3.35 12.39 5.71
CA GLY A 61 -2.04 12.57 5.12
C GLY A 61 -1.04 11.54 5.61
N LYS A 62 0.13 11.57 5.00
CA LYS A 62 1.14 10.56 5.29
C LYS A 62 1.64 10.61 6.73
N ASP A 63 1.44 11.73 7.41
CA ASP A 63 1.84 11.83 8.81
C ASP A 63 1.03 10.90 9.70
N LYS A 64 -0.11 10.43 9.21
CA LYS A 64 -0.95 9.50 9.98
C LYS A 64 -0.63 8.05 9.66
N ILE A 65 0.27 7.79 8.73
CA ILE A 65 0.61 6.43 8.32
C ILE A 65 1.81 5.95 9.10
N LYS A 66 1.60 4.87 9.83
CA LYS A 66 2.64 4.32 10.67
C LYS A 66 3.64 3.50 9.87
N GLY A 67 3.18 2.83 8.86
CA GLY A 67 4.05 2.00 8.06
C GLY A 67 3.29 1.33 6.95
N MET A 68 3.96 0.42 6.25
CA MET A 68 3.37 -0.25 5.11
C MET A 68 3.73 -1.72 5.18
N GLY A 69 2.72 -2.57 5.01
CA GLY A 69 2.93 -4.00 4.93
C GLY A 69 2.72 -4.45 3.50
N ILE A 70 3.62 -5.27 3.00
CA ILE A 70 3.50 -5.75 1.63
C ILE A 70 3.51 -7.26 1.65
N GLY A 71 2.48 -7.85 1.05
CA GLY A 71 2.41 -9.28 0.87
C GLY A 71 2.67 -9.61 -0.59
N ALA A 72 3.41 -10.65 -0.81
CA ALA A 72 3.71 -11.08 -2.17
C ALA A 72 3.70 -12.60 -2.18
N PRO A 73 3.68 -13.21 -3.35
CA PRO A 73 3.63 -14.67 -3.41
C PRO A 73 4.70 -15.37 -2.60
N ASN A 74 5.84 -14.72 -2.43
CA ASN A 74 6.94 -15.33 -1.69
C ASN A 74 6.93 -15.03 -0.20
N GLY A 75 5.95 -14.35 0.29
CA GLY A 75 5.88 -14.04 1.71
C GLY A 75 5.40 -12.64 1.96
N ASN A 76 5.37 -12.28 3.22
CA ASN A 76 4.92 -10.96 3.62
C ASN A 76 6.09 -10.18 4.17
N PHE A 77 6.15 -8.92 3.79
CA PHE A 77 7.18 -8.03 4.27
C PHE A 77 6.52 -6.85 4.96
N TYR A 78 7.08 -6.45 6.07
CA TYR A 78 6.56 -5.30 6.78
C TYR A 78 7.73 -4.38 7.14
N THR A 79 7.61 -3.12 6.82
CA THR A 79 8.61 -2.17 7.22
C THR A 79 7.96 -1.17 8.17
N GLY A 80 8.68 -0.71 9.15
CA GLY A 80 8.16 0.29 10.05
C GLY A 80 8.12 1.67 9.43
N ASN A 81 8.80 1.83 8.29
CA ASN A 81 8.81 3.08 7.57
C ASN A 81 8.20 2.87 6.23
N ILE A 82 7.83 3.94 5.56
CA ILE A 82 7.31 3.80 4.24
C ILE A 82 8.49 3.75 3.33
N GLU A 83 8.96 2.59 3.06
CA GLU A 83 9.99 2.41 2.08
C GLU A 83 9.75 1.05 1.51
N PHE A 84 9.96 0.90 0.23
CA PHE A 84 9.70 -0.33 -0.40
C PHE A 84 10.86 -1.25 -0.13
N ALA A 85 10.52 -2.47 0.19
CA ALA A 85 11.52 -3.44 0.39
C ALA A 85 12.19 -3.63 -0.91
N LYS A 86 13.47 -3.70 -0.89
CA LYS A 86 14.03 -3.89 -2.02
C LYS A 86 14.09 -5.15 -2.15
N THR A 87 13.69 -5.80 -2.69
CA THR A 87 13.63 -7.14 -2.82
C THR A 87 14.44 -7.72 -3.41
#